data_65ab44224ea70add822d50a1b7967f86
#
_entry.id   65ab44224ea70add822d50a1b7967f86
#
_cell.length_a   1.000
_cell.length_b   1.000
_cell.length_c   1.000
_cell.angle_alpha   90.00
_cell.angle_beta   90.00
_cell.angle_gamma   90.00
#
_symmetry.space_group_name_H-M   'P 1'
#
loop_
_entity.id
_entity.type
_entity.pdbx_description
1 polymer ?
#
loop_
_entity_poly.entity_id
_entity_poly.type
_entity_poly.pdbx_seq_one_letter_code
_entity_poly.pdbx_strand_id
1 'polypeptide(L)'
;MAVRHLVTARELERMGRADLELVRGELVPVMTPAGEQRGTLAAFLTAELWAFVRAHDLGRVYVEVGYKLFSDPDTVRGPDVSFVSRKRQTTAKRRRGFIHGVPDLAIEIASADKPMTQLTAKAVEYLEAGTLLVWVVDPKRRKVRLHRPRQPVRTLSQTDTLDGADVLPGFTLPLSRLFAELEDQSG
;
A
#
# COMPACT_ATOMS: atom_id res chain seq x y z
N MET A 1 -37.69 -6.59 4.85
CA MET A 1 -36.36 -6.01 4.75
C MET A 1 -35.55 -6.86 3.78
N ALA A 2 -35.06 -6.32 2.67
CA ALA A 2 -34.20 -7.07 1.77
C ALA A 2 -32.86 -7.34 2.48
N VAL A 3 -32.47 -8.60 2.61
CA VAL A 3 -31.17 -8.99 3.13
C VAL A 3 -30.14 -8.52 2.09
N ARG A 4 -29.33 -7.54 2.45
CA ARG A 4 -28.27 -7.03 1.59
C ARG A 4 -27.22 -8.15 1.45
N HIS A 5 -27.02 -8.64 0.24
CA HIS A 5 -26.00 -9.65 -0.02
C HIS A 5 -24.61 -9.02 0.13
N LEU A 6 -23.83 -9.48 1.11
CA LEU A 6 -22.44 -9.06 1.28
C LEU A 6 -21.54 -9.95 0.42
N VAL A 7 -20.70 -9.32 -0.39
CA VAL A 7 -19.73 -10.03 -1.26
C VAL A 7 -18.58 -10.55 -0.42
N THR A 8 -18.12 -11.75 -0.74
CA THR A 8 -16.93 -12.35 -0.13
C THR A 8 -15.66 -12.10 -0.96
N ALA A 9 -14.50 -12.19 -0.34
CA ALA A 9 -13.22 -12.11 -1.04
C ALA A 9 -13.11 -13.16 -2.17
N ARG A 10 -13.65 -14.36 -1.95
CA ARG A 10 -13.68 -15.43 -2.96
C ARG A 10 -14.57 -15.09 -4.16
N GLU A 11 -15.66 -14.37 -3.96
CA GLU A 11 -16.51 -13.90 -5.05
C GLU A 11 -15.80 -12.80 -5.83
N LEU A 12 -15.16 -11.83 -5.16
CA LEU A 12 -14.35 -10.82 -5.81
C LEU A 12 -13.22 -11.44 -6.65
N GLU A 13 -12.51 -12.44 -6.13
CA GLU A 13 -11.49 -13.18 -6.90
C GLU A 13 -12.06 -13.81 -8.18
N ARG A 14 -13.26 -14.42 -8.11
CA ARG A 14 -13.91 -15.03 -9.29
C ARG A 14 -14.37 -14.00 -10.32
N MET A 15 -14.70 -12.78 -9.89
CA MET A 15 -15.07 -11.70 -10.80
C MET A 15 -13.90 -11.28 -11.69
N GLY A 16 -12.64 -11.49 -11.24
CA GLY A 16 -11.45 -11.11 -11.99
C GLY A 16 -11.32 -9.61 -12.22
N ARG A 17 -11.94 -8.78 -11.36
CA ARG A 17 -12.02 -7.33 -11.47
C ARG A 17 -10.90 -6.68 -10.66
N ALA A 18 -9.87 -6.16 -11.35
CA ALA A 18 -8.76 -5.43 -10.74
C ALA A 18 -9.12 -3.98 -10.34
N ASP A 19 -10.24 -3.48 -10.85
CA ASP A 19 -10.77 -2.14 -10.59
C ASP A 19 -11.74 -2.09 -9.38
N LEU A 20 -11.75 -3.14 -8.55
CA LEU A 20 -12.60 -3.25 -7.36
C LEU A 20 -11.78 -3.66 -6.13
N GLU A 21 -12.07 -2.99 -5.04
CA GLU A 21 -11.72 -3.45 -3.68
C GLU A 21 -12.99 -3.92 -2.95
N LEU A 22 -12.83 -4.57 -1.82
CA LEU A 22 -13.94 -5.01 -0.98
C LEU A 22 -13.82 -4.37 0.40
N VAL A 23 -14.87 -3.70 0.85
CA VAL A 23 -14.92 -3.04 2.15
C VAL A 23 -16.13 -3.52 2.91
N ARG A 24 -15.89 -4.30 3.95
CA ARG A 24 -16.98 -4.89 4.77
C ARG A 24 -18.07 -5.55 3.92
N GLY A 25 -17.66 -6.32 2.90
CA GLY A 25 -18.57 -6.99 1.97
C GLY A 25 -19.21 -6.11 0.90
N GLU A 26 -18.81 -4.85 0.78
CA GLU A 26 -19.27 -3.92 -0.25
C GLU A 26 -18.19 -3.70 -1.30
N LEU A 27 -18.54 -3.79 -2.59
CA LEU A 27 -17.62 -3.51 -3.68
C LEU A 27 -17.39 -2.00 -3.80
N VAL A 28 -16.13 -1.60 -3.80
CA VAL A 28 -15.71 -0.20 -3.93
C VAL A 28 -14.84 -0.07 -5.18
N PRO A 29 -15.23 0.78 -6.14
CA PRO A 29 -14.41 1.03 -7.31
C PRO A 29 -13.06 1.65 -6.95
N VAL A 30 -11.99 1.19 -7.60
CA VAL A 30 -10.67 1.80 -7.57
C VAL A 30 -10.29 2.25 -8.96
N MET A 31 -9.67 3.44 -9.06
CA MET A 31 -9.28 4.01 -10.35
C MET A 31 -8.14 3.22 -10.98
N THR A 32 -8.39 2.71 -12.16
CA THR A 32 -7.41 2.13 -13.09
C THR A 32 -7.75 2.61 -14.51
N PRO A 33 -6.78 2.95 -15.36
CA PRO A 33 -5.33 2.98 -15.13
C PRO A 33 -4.87 4.11 -14.18
N ALA A 34 -3.71 3.91 -13.56
CA ALA A 34 -3.07 4.94 -12.74
C ALA A 34 -2.62 6.12 -13.62
N GLY A 35 -2.72 7.34 -13.10
CA GLY A 35 -2.09 8.50 -13.74
C GLY A 35 -0.55 8.41 -13.66
N GLU A 36 0.13 9.13 -14.56
CA GLU A 36 1.59 9.11 -14.72
C GLU A 36 2.34 9.28 -13.39
N GLN A 37 2.06 10.34 -12.64
CA GLN A 37 2.75 10.62 -11.37
C GLN A 37 2.66 9.45 -10.38
N ARG A 38 1.47 8.83 -10.23
CA ARG A 38 1.30 7.67 -9.35
C ARG A 38 2.12 6.48 -9.87
N GLY A 39 2.10 6.23 -11.18
CA GLY A 39 2.86 5.15 -11.79
C GLY A 39 4.37 5.33 -11.60
N THR A 40 4.89 6.53 -11.87
CA THR A 40 6.31 6.88 -11.71
C THR A 40 6.79 6.68 -10.26
N LEU A 41 6.06 7.24 -9.29
CA LEU A 41 6.43 7.09 -7.87
C LEU A 41 6.30 5.65 -7.38
N ALA A 42 5.30 4.90 -7.84
CA ALA A 42 5.14 3.49 -7.50
C ALA A 42 6.31 2.66 -8.05
N ALA A 43 6.73 2.92 -9.29
CA ALA A 43 7.87 2.25 -9.90
C ALA A 43 9.17 2.55 -9.14
N PHE A 44 9.44 3.81 -8.85
CA PHE A 44 10.62 4.24 -8.10
C PHE A 44 10.67 3.61 -6.70
N LEU A 45 9.58 3.73 -5.92
CA LEU A 45 9.49 3.14 -4.58
C LEU A 45 9.65 1.61 -4.61
N THR A 46 9.08 0.97 -5.64
CA THR A 46 9.23 -0.48 -5.82
C THR A 46 10.69 -0.84 -6.06
N ALA A 47 11.39 -0.12 -6.91
CA ALA A 47 12.79 -0.38 -7.23
C ALA A 47 13.70 -0.22 -6.00
N GLU A 48 13.56 0.89 -5.27
CA GLU A 48 14.36 1.17 -4.05
C GLU A 48 14.09 0.11 -2.97
N LEU A 49 12.83 -0.20 -2.70
CA LEU A 49 12.46 -1.21 -1.72
C LEU A 49 12.90 -2.62 -2.14
N TRP A 50 12.69 -2.98 -3.41
CA TRP A 50 13.07 -4.30 -3.91
C TRP A 50 14.57 -4.53 -3.84
N ALA A 51 15.38 -3.53 -4.24
CA ALA A 51 16.84 -3.61 -4.15
C ALA A 51 17.29 -3.82 -2.71
N PHE A 52 16.77 -3.02 -1.77
CA PHE A 52 17.10 -3.12 -0.36
C PHE A 52 16.67 -4.46 0.27
N VAL A 53 15.42 -4.85 0.06
CA VAL A 53 14.84 -6.09 0.60
C VAL A 53 15.59 -7.33 0.09
N ARG A 54 16.00 -7.31 -1.19
CA ARG A 54 16.78 -8.40 -1.79
C ARG A 54 18.20 -8.47 -1.23
N ALA A 55 18.87 -7.34 -1.12
CA ALA A 55 20.25 -7.28 -0.59
C ALA A 55 20.35 -7.78 0.86
N HIS A 56 19.31 -7.56 1.66
CA HIS A 56 19.28 -7.90 3.09
C HIS A 56 18.44 -9.15 3.40
N ASP A 57 17.89 -9.81 2.39
CA ASP A 57 17.07 -11.01 2.53
C ASP A 57 15.87 -10.86 3.49
N LEU A 58 15.22 -9.69 3.48
CA LEU A 58 14.19 -9.33 4.46
C LEU A 58 12.80 -9.92 4.17
N GLY A 59 12.49 -10.21 2.91
CA GLY A 59 11.15 -10.66 2.54
C GLY A 59 10.81 -10.44 1.07
N ARG A 60 9.63 -9.89 0.81
CA ARG A 60 9.14 -9.63 -0.56
C ARG A 60 8.44 -8.29 -0.67
N VAL A 61 8.66 -7.63 -1.80
CA VAL A 61 7.91 -6.45 -2.23
C VAL A 61 6.86 -6.89 -3.26
N TYR A 62 5.68 -6.30 -3.18
CA TYR A 62 4.57 -6.54 -4.11
C TYR A 62 4.01 -5.20 -4.60
N VAL A 63 3.44 -5.21 -5.80
CA VAL A 63 2.77 -4.07 -6.45
C VAL A 63 1.32 -4.46 -6.71
N GLU A 64 0.38 -3.63 -6.26
CA GLU A 64 -1.08 -3.79 -6.52
C GLU A 64 -1.66 -5.17 -6.15
N VAL A 65 -1.07 -5.85 -5.17
CA VAL A 65 -1.59 -7.15 -4.70
C VAL A 65 -2.67 -6.92 -3.66
N GLY A 66 -3.80 -7.61 -3.82
CA GLY A 66 -4.89 -7.59 -2.85
C GLY A 66 -4.58 -8.38 -1.58
N TYR A 67 -4.91 -7.79 -0.44
CA TYR A 67 -4.82 -8.40 0.89
C TYR A 67 -6.20 -8.55 1.49
N LYS A 68 -6.57 -9.77 1.89
CA LYS A 68 -7.75 -9.98 2.73
C LYS A 68 -7.41 -9.60 4.17
N LEU A 69 -7.79 -8.36 4.55
CA LEU A 69 -7.46 -7.77 5.85
C LEU A 69 -8.37 -8.27 6.96
N PHE A 70 -9.67 -8.39 6.69
CA PHE A 70 -10.69 -8.80 7.65
C PHE A 70 -11.62 -9.85 7.07
N SER A 71 -12.27 -10.59 7.94
CA SER A 71 -13.34 -11.55 7.63
C SER A 71 -14.61 -11.19 8.42
N ASP A 72 -15.77 -11.57 7.90
CA ASP A 72 -17.08 -11.46 8.53
C ASP A 72 -17.46 -10.05 9.02
N PRO A 73 -17.66 -9.10 8.12
CA PRO A 73 -17.64 -9.19 6.66
C PRO A 73 -16.24 -8.99 6.07
N ASP A 74 -15.99 -9.59 4.89
CA ASP A 74 -14.72 -9.56 4.22
C ASP A 74 -14.30 -8.13 3.81
N THR A 75 -13.01 -7.82 4.01
CA THR A 75 -12.38 -6.61 3.50
C THR A 75 -11.11 -6.99 2.75
N VAL A 76 -11.00 -6.54 1.50
CA VAL A 76 -9.83 -6.73 0.63
C VAL A 76 -9.35 -5.37 0.14
N ARG A 77 -8.09 -5.06 0.41
CA ARG A 77 -7.43 -3.83 -0.04
C ARG A 77 -6.17 -4.15 -0.83
N GLY A 78 -5.90 -3.33 -1.86
CA GLY A 78 -4.68 -3.39 -2.67
C GLY A 78 -3.87 -2.10 -2.50
N PRO A 79 -2.76 -2.10 -1.74
CA PRO A 79 -1.85 -0.96 -1.69
C PRO A 79 -1.08 -0.84 -3.01
N ASP A 80 -0.66 0.38 -3.37
CA ASP A 80 0.14 0.62 -4.57
C ASP A 80 1.45 -0.17 -4.53
N VAL A 81 2.14 -0.13 -3.39
CA VAL A 81 3.33 -0.95 -3.11
C VAL A 81 3.23 -1.51 -1.70
N SER A 82 3.74 -2.70 -1.48
CA SER A 82 3.74 -3.31 -0.15
C SER A 82 4.97 -4.19 0.08
N PHE A 83 5.32 -4.36 1.35
CA PHE A 83 6.36 -5.28 1.78
C PHE A 83 5.80 -6.27 2.79
N VAL A 84 6.16 -7.53 2.62
CA VAL A 84 5.87 -8.63 3.56
C VAL A 84 7.18 -9.23 4.01
N SER A 85 7.45 -9.17 5.32
CA SER A 85 8.66 -9.72 5.90
C SER A 85 8.70 -11.23 5.77
N ARG A 86 9.91 -11.79 5.78
CA ARG A 86 10.12 -13.24 5.76
C ARG A 86 9.37 -13.94 6.91
N LYS A 87 9.30 -13.30 8.08
CA LYS A 87 8.57 -13.81 9.25
C LYS A 87 7.07 -13.95 9.00
N ARG A 88 6.47 -13.04 8.20
CA ARG A 88 5.03 -13.11 7.84
C ARG A 88 4.75 -13.98 6.62
N GLN A 89 5.76 -14.28 5.81
CA GLN A 89 5.58 -15.19 4.69
C GLN A 89 5.26 -16.58 5.23
N THR A 90 4.05 -17.02 4.97
CA THR A 90 3.67 -18.38 5.33
C THR A 90 4.42 -19.37 4.46
N THR A 91 4.83 -20.53 5.02
CA THR A 91 5.40 -21.65 4.29
C THR A 91 4.39 -22.32 3.35
N ALA A 92 3.14 -21.86 3.35
CA ALA A 92 2.09 -22.36 2.48
C ALA A 92 2.44 -22.11 1.01
N LYS A 93 2.21 -23.12 0.18
CA LYS A 93 2.37 -23.04 -1.29
C LYS A 93 1.73 -21.75 -1.82
N ARG A 94 2.43 -21.05 -2.73
CA ARG A 94 1.91 -19.86 -3.41
C ARG A 94 0.48 -20.14 -3.90
N ARG A 95 -0.47 -19.39 -3.37
CA ARG A 95 -1.86 -19.45 -3.81
C ARG A 95 -2.07 -18.47 -4.96
N ARG A 96 -2.94 -18.83 -5.88
CA ARG A 96 -3.54 -17.84 -6.78
C ARG A 96 -4.54 -17.04 -5.97
N GLY A 97 -4.64 -15.72 -6.24
CA GLY A 97 -5.60 -14.83 -5.58
C GLY A 97 -4.98 -13.92 -4.53
N PHE A 98 -5.83 -13.41 -3.64
CA PHE A 98 -5.42 -12.45 -2.61
C PHE A 98 -4.52 -13.08 -1.54
N ILE A 99 -3.64 -12.26 -0.97
CA ILE A 99 -2.86 -12.65 0.21
C ILE A 99 -3.81 -12.63 1.43
N HIS A 100 -3.93 -13.76 2.10
CA HIS A 100 -4.68 -13.84 3.37
C HIS A 100 -3.75 -13.37 4.50
N GLY A 101 -3.97 -12.17 5.00
CA GLY A 101 -3.15 -11.51 5.99
C GLY A 101 -2.88 -10.06 5.64
N VAL A 102 -1.86 -9.48 6.27
CA VAL A 102 -1.53 -8.06 6.14
C VAL A 102 -0.07 -7.88 5.73
N PRO A 103 0.28 -6.82 4.99
CA PRO A 103 1.67 -6.46 4.77
C PRO A 103 2.30 -5.89 6.05
N ASP A 104 3.62 -5.94 6.17
CA ASP A 104 4.33 -5.21 7.23
C ASP A 104 4.41 -3.71 6.92
N LEU A 105 4.58 -3.38 5.64
CA LEU A 105 4.50 -2.01 5.10
C LEU A 105 3.48 -1.96 3.98
N ALA A 106 2.56 -1.00 4.03
CA ALA A 106 1.68 -0.62 2.93
C ALA A 106 1.99 0.81 2.47
N ILE A 107 1.99 1.05 1.16
CA ILE A 107 2.22 2.37 0.56
C ILE A 107 1.04 2.71 -0.34
N GLU A 108 0.45 3.86 -0.09
CA GLU A 108 -0.61 4.45 -0.89
C GLU A 108 -0.13 5.78 -1.46
N ILE A 109 -0.32 5.99 -2.74
CA ILE A 109 0.09 7.21 -3.44
C ILE A 109 -1.16 7.97 -3.84
N ALA A 110 -1.27 9.21 -3.39
CA ALA A 110 -2.41 10.05 -3.73
C ALA A 110 -2.44 10.36 -5.22
N SER A 111 -3.64 10.38 -5.77
CA SER A 111 -3.94 10.82 -7.14
C SER A 111 -5.02 11.88 -7.12
N ALA A 112 -5.28 12.53 -8.25
CA ALA A 112 -6.33 13.54 -8.35
C ALA A 112 -7.70 13.03 -7.88
N ASP A 113 -7.94 11.74 -8.06
CA ASP A 113 -9.23 11.07 -7.81
C ASP A 113 -9.30 10.38 -6.45
N LYS A 114 -8.19 10.32 -5.69
CA LYS A 114 -8.13 9.74 -4.33
C LYS A 114 -7.81 10.83 -3.32
N PRO A 115 -8.81 11.44 -2.68
CA PRO A 115 -8.57 12.49 -1.70
C PRO A 115 -7.82 11.93 -0.48
N MET A 116 -6.97 12.75 0.12
CA MET A 116 -6.15 12.39 1.28
C MET A 116 -6.96 11.84 2.46
N THR A 117 -8.22 12.22 2.60
CA THR A 117 -9.14 11.69 3.62
C THR A 117 -9.41 10.20 3.44
N GLN A 118 -9.63 9.76 2.19
CA GLN A 118 -9.81 8.34 1.88
C GLN A 118 -8.54 7.54 2.15
N LEU A 119 -7.37 8.06 1.74
CA LEU A 119 -6.10 7.37 1.99
C LEU A 119 -5.75 7.31 3.48
N THR A 120 -6.11 8.34 4.24
CA THR A 120 -5.95 8.31 5.70
C THR A 120 -6.85 7.24 6.33
N ALA A 121 -8.11 7.14 5.91
CA ALA A 121 -9.00 6.07 6.37
C ALA A 121 -8.47 4.68 6.01
N LYS A 122 -7.96 4.51 4.79
CA LYS A 122 -7.35 3.26 4.33
C LYS A 122 -6.10 2.91 5.14
N ALA A 123 -5.27 3.92 5.51
CA ALA A 123 -4.12 3.71 6.38
C ALA A 123 -4.53 3.22 7.78
N VAL A 124 -5.61 3.75 8.33
CA VAL A 124 -6.17 3.28 9.62
C VAL A 124 -6.63 1.83 9.50
N GLU A 125 -7.35 1.46 8.45
CA GLU A 125 -7.78 0.06 8.22
C GLU A 125 -6.59 -0.90 8.15
N TYR A 126 -5.49 -0.54 7.47
CA TYR A 126 -4.28 -1.35 7.45
C TYR A 126 -3.70 -1.54 8.86
N LEU A 127 -3.62 -0.46 9.65
CA LEU A 127 -3.08 -0.54 11.02
C LEU A 127 -3.97 -1.38 11.93
N GLU A 128 -5.30 -1.23 11.84
CA GLU A 128 -6.28 -2.02 12.59
C GLU A 128 -6.18 -3.51 12.24
N ALA A 129 -5.90 -3.83 10.97
CA ALA A 129 -5.67 -5.20 10.53
C ALA A 129 -4.32 -5.78 11.00
N GLY A 130 -3.39 -4.95 11.50
CA GLY A 130 -2.10 -5.37 12.03
C GLY A 130 -0.89 -5.09 11.14
N THR A 131 -1.03 -4.21 10.15
CA THR A 131 0.11 -3.61 9.43
C THR A 131 0.91 -2.73 10.39
N LEU A 132 2.23 -2.75 10.29
CA LEU A 132 3.11 -2.07 11.24
C LEU A 132 3.48 -0.65 10.80
N LEU A 133 3.48 -0.40 9.50
CA LEU A 133 3.87 0.89 8.91
C LEU A 133 3.05 1.15 7.66
N VAL A 134 2.49 2.35 7.55
CA VAL A 134 1.83 2.80 6.31
C VAL A 134 2.41 4.14 5.89
N TRP A 135 2.83 4.22 4.63
CA TRP A 135 3.23 5.48 4.00
C TRP A 135 2.13 5.95 3.07
N VAL A 136 1.69 7.20 3.27
CA VAL A 136 0.77 7.88 2.36
C VAL A 136 1.54 9.01 1.68
N VAL A 137 1.80 8.83 0.40
CA VAL A 137 2.56 9.77 -0.42
C VAL A 137 1.62 10.78 -1.06
N ASP A 138 1.91 12.07 -0.89
CA ASP A 138 1.20 13.19 -1.52
C ASP A 138 2.10 13.83 -2.59
N PRO A 139 1.98 13.46 -3.86
CA PRO A 139 2.82 14.00 -4.94
C PRO A 139 2.65 15.51 -5.08
N LYS A 140 1.41 16.00 -4.97
CA LYS A 140 1.06 17.41 -5.15
C LYS A 140 1.71 18.32 -4.12
N ARG A 141 1.81 17.86 -2.86
CA ARG A 141 2.41 18.62 -1.75
C ARG A 141 3.85 18.23 -1.49
N ARG A 142 4.38 17.24 -2.21
CA ARG A 142 5.71 16.65 -2.00
C ARG A 142 5.94 16.28 -0.53
N LYS A 143 4.99 15.52 0.04
CA LYS A 143 5.00 15.08 1.45
C LYS A 143 4.71 13.60 1.54
N VAL A 144 5.23 12.98 2.59
CA VAL A 144 4.89 11.61 2.98
C VAL A 144 4.39 11.61 4.41
N ARG A 145 3.23 10.98 4.65
CA ARG A 145 2.69 10.76 5.99
C ARG A 145 3.00 9.33 6.41
N LEU A 146 3.61 9.20 7.57
CA LEU A 146 3.92 7.90 8.19
C LEU A 146 2.89 7.63 9.27
N HIS A 147 2.20 6.51 9.12
CA HIS A 147 1.24 6.01 10.09
C HIS A 147 1.81 4.76 10.76
N ARG A 148 1.76 4.71 12.09
CA ARG A 148 2.18 3.57 12.91
C ARG A 148 1.16 3.29 14.00
N PRO A 149 1.05 2.03 14.48
CA PRO A 149 0.15 1.73 15.58
C PRO A 149 0.47 2.57 16.82
N ARG A 150 -0.56 3.19 17.39
CA ARG A 150 -0.48 3.95 18.66
C ARG A 150 0.52 5.12 18.66
N GLN A 151 0.86 5.64 17.51
CA GLN A 151 1.75 6.80 17.38
C GLN A 151 1.05 7.92 16.60
N PRO A 152 1.36 9.19 16.87
CA PRO A 152 0.88 10.28 16.06
C PRO A 152 1.42 10.17 14.63
N VAL A 153 0.63 10.65 13.67
CA VAL A 153 1.05 10.68 12.27
C VAL A 153 2.23 11.65 12.11
N ARG A 154 3.34 11.14 11.61
CA ARG A 154 4.50 11.96 11.25
C ARG A 154 4.40 12.37 9.80
N THR A 155 4.59 13.66 9.51
CA THR A 155 4.63 14.15 8.13
C THR A 155 6.05 14.59 7.78
N LEU A 156 6.57 14.06 6.68
CA LEU A 156 7.86 14.41 6.11
C LEU A 156 7.65 15.28 4.87
N SER A 157 8.55 16.23 4.66
CA SER A 157 8.66 17.07 3.45
C SER A 157 9.73 16.53 2.50
N GLN A 158 9.84 17.09 1.31
CA GLN A 158 10.85 16.66 0.34
C GLN A 158 12.29 16.83 0.80
N THR A 159 12.56 17.67 1.81
CA THR A 159 13.91 17.87 2.37
C THR A 159 14.26 16.85 3.44
N ASP A 160 13.31 16.03 3.86
CA ASP A 160 13.49 15.00 4.89
C ASP A 160 13.93 13.67 4.27
N THR A 161 14.39 12.78 5.14
CA THR A 161 14.70 11.40 4.78
C THR A 161 13.63 10.47 5.34
N LEU A 162 13.05 9.66 4.46
CA LEU A 162 12.14 8.58 4.81
C LEU A 162 12.96 7.39 5.35
N ASP A 163 12.56 6.84 6.46
CA ASP A 163 13.18 5.65 7.05
C ASP A 163 12.19 4.48 7.12
N GLY A 164 12.72 3.26 7.10
CA GLY A 164 11.94 2.02 7.18
C GLY A 164 11.60 1.62 8.61
N ALA A 165 12.06 2.34 9.61
CA ALA A 165 11.90 2.03 11.03
C ALA A 165 12.26 0.57 11.36
N ASP A 166 11.52 -0.03 12.30
CA ASP A 166 11.69 -1.43 12.69
C ASP A 166 11.19 -2.43 11.65
N VAL A 167 10.45 -1.94 10.64
CA VAL A 167 9.89 -2.78 9.55
C VAL A 167 10.94 -3.11 8.51
N LEU A 168 11.78 -2.12 8.16
CA LEU A 168 12.89 -2.23 7.21
C LEU A 168 14.15 -1.60 7.85
N PRO A 169 14.77 -2.25 8.83
CA PRO A 169 15.90 -1.69 9.57
C PRO A 169 17.05 -1.31 8.63
N GLY A 170 17.49 -0.05 8.70
CA GLY A 170 18.56 0.48 7.87
C GLY A 170 18.12 1.03 6.50
N PHE A 171 16.86 0.84 6.10
CA PHE A 171 16.35 1.47 4.90
C PHE A 171 16.22 2.98 5.10
N THR A 172 16.80 3.75 4.20
CA THR A 172 16.66 5.21 4.16
C THR A 172 16.51 5.68 2.72
N LEU A 173 15.63 6.67 2.51
CA LEU A 173 15.38 7.27 1.20
C LEU A 173 15.22 8.80 1.36
N PRO A 174 16.16 9.61 0.85
CA PRO A 174 15.94 11.05 0.76
C PRO A 174 14.71 11.36 -0.10
N LEU A 175 13.74 12.07 0.45
CA LEU A 175 12.50 12.36 -0.27
C LEU A 175 12.72 13.32 -1.46
N SER A 176 13.83 14.06 -1.46
CA SER A 176 14.26 14.82 -2.65
C SER A 176 14.47 13.92 -3.87
N ARG A 177 15.03 12.71 -3.69
CA ARG A 177 15.18 11.74 -4.79
C ARG A 177 13.83 11.21 -5.28
N LEU A 178 12.91 10.89 -4.35
CA LEU A 178 11.59 10.42 -4.70
C LEU A 178 10.83 11.47 -5.54
N PHE A 179 10.83 12.72 -5.10
CA PHE A 179 10.06 13.77 -5.77
C PHE A 179 10.76 14.37 -6.98
N ALA A 180 12.07 14.15 -7.16
CA ALA A 180 12.78 14.48 -8.39
C ALA A 180 12.24 13.69 -9.61
N GLU A 181 11.69 12.49 -9.37
CA GLU A 181 11.05 11.68 -10.42
C GLU A 181 9.80 12.34 -11.04
N LEU A 182 9.28 13.39 -10.39
CA LEU A 182 8.12 14.17 -10.88
C LEU A 182 8.54 15.44 -11.65
N GLU A 183 9.83 15.70 -11.74
CA GLU A 183 10.36 16.86 -12.47
C GLU A 183 10.52 16.45 -13.95
N ASP A 184 9.98 17.28 -14.85
CA ASP A 184 10.18 17.06 -16.27
C ASP A 184 11.69 17.05 -16.57
N GLN A 185 12.17 15.94 -17.12
CA GLN A 185 13.53 15.86 -17.67
C GLN A 185 13.58 16.61 -19.02
N SER A 186 13.05 17.81 -19.05
CA SER A 186 13.09 18.70 -20.21
C SER A 186 14.44 19.42 -20.18
N GLY A 187 15.44 18.77 -20.74
CA GLY A 187 16.75 19.28 -21.04
C GLY A 187 17.11 18.98 -22.48
#